data_209d9253cda490895c9de9c8f665f61a
#
_entry.id   209d9253cda490895c9de9c8f665f61a
#
_cell.length_a   1.000
_cell.length_b   1.000
_cell.length_c   1.000
_cell.angle_alpha   90.00
_cell.angle_beta   90.00
_cell.angle_gamma   90.00
#
_symmetry.space_group_name_H-M   'P 1'
#
loop_
_entity.id
_entity.type
_entity.pdbx_description
1 polymer ?
#
loop_
_entity_poly.entity_id
_entity_poly.type
_entity_poly.pdbx_seq_one_letter_code
_entity_poly.pdbx_strand_id
1 'polypeptide(L)'
;LRQLFTNKPSILNIGIKSFTDALTNAGAEVIHFSWKPACGGDKLLRRAVDFLDNYVFQDGPYRTIDEANRAVVDRIQQGQPYLLDVVPAYTVCPVLEGKVLLHAGPPMKYFEMTSPMQGSCIGAVLFEEWAKTEEEARRMLESGEIKFMPCHHVDFVGPMGGITSGHMPVLKVFNRVGGNYAYCTMNEGIGAVLRFGAYSAEVIERLRFMRDTLGPVLSMALKCIPDGLALNTLVSKAIAMGDEFHQRNIAASMAFLKEVAPLISALDIAPEKKTATIRFLAVTDQFFLNVMMAMAKSVMDYAATVTDGTIVTVMTRNGVDFGVRISGMEKQWFTG
;
A
#
# COMPACT_ATOMS: atom_id res chain seq x y z
N LEU A 1 34.86 -9.93 34.22
CA LEU A 1 35.35 -11.32 34.28
C LEU A 1 34.64 -12.16 35.36
N ARG A 2 34.43 -11.65 36.63
CA ARG A 2 33.71 -12.39 37.68
C ARG A 2 32.28 -12.78 37.32
N GLN A 3 31.54 -11.97 36.58
CA GLN A 3 30.15 -12.26 36.14
C GLN A 3 30.05 -13.41 35.13
N LEU A 4 31.11 -13.68 34.35
CA LEU A 4 31.17 -14.79 33.40
C LEU A 4 31.20 -16.16 34.08
N PHE A 5 31.65 -16.23 35.33
CA PHE A 5 31.78 -17.48 36.10
C PHE A 5 30.63 -17.69 37.09
N THR A 6 29.74 -16.70 37.25
CA THR A 6 28.61 -16.78 38.19
C THR A 6 27.28 -17.07 37.50
N ASN A 7 27.18 -16.83 36.18
CA ASN A 7 25.98 -17.10 35.42
C ASN A 7 26.12 -18.39 34.60
N LYS A 8 25.03 -19.15 34.44
CA LYS A 8 25.02 -20.28 33.49
C LYS A 8 25.33 -19.72 32.08
N PRO A 9 26.32 -20.27 31.37
CA PRO A 9 26.66 -19.80 30.05
C PRO A 9 25.54 -20.22 29.09
N SER A 10 25.03 -19.30 28.27
CA SER A 10 24.23 -19.61 27.07
C SER A 10 25.19 -19.84 25.91
N ILE A 11 25.07 -20.98 25.27
CA ILE A 11 25.99 -21.44 24.22
C ILE A 11 25.27 -21.45 22.88
N LEU A 12 25.85 -20.80 21.87
CA LEU A 12 25.42 -20.93 20.49
C LEU A 12 26.32 -21.98 19.79
N ASN A 13 25.75 -23.14 19.46
CA ASN A 13 26.42 -24.14 18.65
C ASN A 13 26.11 -23.97 17.18
N ILE A 14 27.15 -23.74 16.37
CA ILE A 14 27.01 -23.58 14.90
C ILE A 14 27.71 -24.78 14.24
N GLY A 15 26.99 -25.56 13.46
CA GLY A 15 27.55 -26.67 12.69
C GLY A 15 27.09 -28.06 13.19
N ILE A 16 27.99 -28.81 13.76
CA ILE A 16 27.74 -30.26 14.09
C ILE A 16 26.83 -30.38 15.32
N LYS A 17 25.67 -30.99 15.13
CA LYS A 17 24.65 -31.15 16.19
C LYS A 17 25.13 -31.98 17.38
N SER A 18 25.99 -32.96 17.16
CA SER A 18 26.47 -33.85 18.24
C SER A 18 27.20 -33.13 19.38
N PHE A 19 27.75 -31.94 19.14
CA PHE A 19 28.30 -31.12 20.19
C PHE A 19 27.23 -30.54 21.13
N THR A 20 26.01 -30.38 20.65
CA THR A 20 24.89 -29.88 21.45
C THR A 20 24.53 -30.84 22.57
N ASP A 21 24.53 -32.17 22.28
CA ASP A 21 24.11 -33.18 23.23
C ASP A 21 25.04 -33.25 24.46
N ALA A 22 26.34 -33.17 24.25
CA ALA A 22 27.31 -33.15 25.34
C ALA A 22 27.16 -31.94 26.26
N LEU A 23 26.90 -30.74 25.65
CA LEU A 23 26.74 -29.50 26.40
C LEU A 23 25.40 -29.46 27.16
N THR A 24 24.33 -29.96 26.54
CA THR A 24 23.01 -30.07 27.17
C THR A 24 23.03 -31.06 28.33
N ASN A 25 23.70 -32.20 28.17
CA ASN A 25 23.90 -33.19 29.26
C ASN A 25 24.73 -32.64 30.42
N ALA A 26 25.64 -31.69 30.15
CA ALA A 26 26.38 -30.96 31.17
C ALA A 26 25.55 -29.84 31.83
N GLY A 27 24.26 -29.66 31.44
CA GLY A 27 23.35 -28.67 32.02
C GLY A 27 23.49 -27.27 31.48
N ALA A 28 24.16 -27.08 30.35
CA ALA A 28 24.23 -25.78 29.66
C ALA A 28 22.95 -25.49 28.85
N GLU A 29 22.58 -24.23 28.75
CA GLU A 29 21.57 -23.80 27.80
C GLU A 29 22.21 -23.64 26.41
N VAL A 30 21.76 -24.46 25.44
CA VAL A 30 22.36 -24.52 24.10
C VAL A 30 21.35 -24.22 23.03
N ILE A 31 21.63 -23.21 22.25
CA ILE A 31 20.92 -22.92 21.00
C ILE A 31 21.73 -23.53 19.85
N HIS A 32 21.13 -24.47 19.11
CA HIS A 32 21.76 -25.05 17.95
C HIS A 32 21.34 -24.36 16.66
N PHE A 33 22.33 -23.83 15.93
CA PHE A 33 22.15 -23.31 14.59
C PHE A 33 22.65 -24.32 13.54
N SER A 34 21.73 -24.92 12.79
CA SER A 34 22.07 -25.84 11.70
C SER A 34 22.60 -25.04 10.49
N TRP A 35 23.91 -24.80 10.49
CA TRP A 35 24.56 -24.12 9.37
C TRP A 35 24.51 -24.98 8.10
N LYS A 36 24.20 -24.33 6.99
CA LYS A 36 24.30 -24.89 5.65
C LYS A 36 25.16 -23.98 4.78
N PRO A 37 25.91 -24.53 3.82
CA PRO A 37 26.61 -23.70 2.83
C PRO A 37 25.64 -22.79 2.09
N ALA A 38 26.12 -21.67 1.56
CA ALA A 38 25.34 -20.83 0.67
C ALA A 38 24.66 -21.67 -0.43
N CYS A 39 23.41 -21.34 -0.75
CA CYS A 39 22.56 -22.08 -1.70
C CYS A 39 22.33 -23.56 -1.32
N GLY A 40 22.42 -23.92 -0.03
CA GLY A 40 22.29 -25.30 0.43
C GLY A 40 23.39 -26.25 -0.06
N GLY A 41 24.48 -25.71 -0.63
CA GLY A 41 25.58 -26.45 -1.25
C GLY A 41 25.39 -26.75 -2.74
N ASP A 42 24.30 -26.27 -3.34
CA ASP A 42 24.10 -26.38 -4.80
C ASP A 42 25.11 -25.50 -5.56
N LYS A 43 25.92 -26.16 -6.38
CA LYS A 43 27.01 -25.50 -7.13
C LYS A 43 26.51 -24.60 -8.26
N LEU A 44 25.37 -24.91 -8.88
CA LEU A 44 24.79 -24.10 -9.97
C LEU A 44 24.19 -22.83 -9.39
N LEU A 45 23.40 -22.95 -8.32
CA LEU A 45 22.83 -21.80 -7.62
C LEU A 45 23.94 -20.89 -7.06
N ARG A 46 25.00 -21.47 -6.50
CA ARG A 46 26.13 -20.67 -6.03
C ARG A 46 26.82 -19.89 -7.16
N ARG A 47 27.07 -20.53 -8.30
CA ARG A 47 27.63 -19.85 -9.48
C ARG A 47 26.71 -18.72 -9.98
N ALA A 48 25.39 -18.94 -9.94
CA ALA A 48 24.43 -17.91 -10.33
C ALA A 48 24.47 -16.71 -9.38
N VAL A 49 24.54 -16.95 -8.06
CA VAL A 49 24.70 -15.89 -7.06
C VAL A 49 26.03 -15.18 -7.22
N ASP A 50 27.14 -15.91 -7.33
CA ASP A 50 28.48 -15.32 -7.55
C ASP A 50 28.53 -14.49 -8.84
N PHE A 51 27.81 -14.92 -9.90
CA PHE A 51 27.68 -14.14 -11.13
C PHE A 51 26.91 -12.83 -10.91
N LEU A 52 25.77 -12.86 -10.20
CA LEU A 52 25.00 -11.68 -9.91
C LEU A 52 25.75 -10.70 -8.99
N ASP A 53 26.42 -11.20 -7.97
CA ASP A 53 27.20 -10.39 -7.01
C ASP A 53 28.37 -9.67 -7.67
N ASN A 54 28.93 -10.26 -8.74
CA ASN A 54 30.06 -9.70 -9.48
C ASN A 54 29.65 -9.11 -10.86
N TYR A 55 28.34 -9.01 -11.12
CA TYR A 55 27.86 -8.49 -12.40
C TYR A 55 28.21 -7.03 -12.56
N VAL A 56 28.76 -6.69 -13.74
CA VAL A 56 29.10 -5.33 -14.12
C VAL A 56 28.28 -4.95 -15.34
N PHE A 57 27.48 -3.91 -15.22
CA PHE A 57 26.72 -3.36 -16.34
C PHE A 57 27.70 -2.82 -17.40
N GLN A 58 27.44 -3.12 -18.67
CA GLN A 58 28.24 -2.61 -19.78
C GLN A 58 27.87 -1.18 -20.15
N ASP A 59 26.57 -0.86 -20.00
CA ASP A 59 25.98 0.42 -20.36
C ASP A 59 25.12 0.92 -19.20
N GLY A 60 24.78 2.22 -19.22
CA GLY A 60 23.90 2.82 -18.20
C GLY A 60 24.66 3.64 -17.14
N PRO A 61 23.93 4.23 -16.19
CA PRO A 61 24.49 5.15 -15.18
C PRO A 61 25.17 4.42 -14.01
N TYR A 62 24.94 3.13 -13.84
CA TYR A 62 25.46 2.33 -12.72
C TYR A 62 26.41 1.26 -13.22
N ARG A 63 27.44 0.95 -12.42
CA ARG A 63 28.42 -0.09 -12.76
C ARG A 63 28.05 -1.44 -12.18
N THR A 64 27.40 -1.46 -11.02
CA THR A 64 27.04 -2.68 -10.30
C THR A 64 25.59 -2.63 -9.83
N ILE A 65 25.03 -3.82 -9.55
CA ILE A 65 23.69 -3.95 -8.94
C ILE A 65 23.63 -3.19 -7.60
N ASP A 66 24.70 -3.23 -6.81
CA ASP A 66 24.77 -2.52 -5.53
C ASP A 66 24.71 -1.00 -5.69
N GLU A 67 25.37 -0.44 -6.72
CA GLU A 67 25.25 0.98 -7.03
C GLU A 67 23.83 1.37 -7.42
N ALA A 68 23.20 0.58 -8.29
CA ALA A 68 21.82 0.80 -8.68
C ALA A 68 20.86 0.70 -7.47
N ASN A 69 21.07 -0.30 -6.61
CA ASN A 69 20.26 -0.46 -5.39
C ASN A 69 20.46 0.69 -4.39
N ARG A 70 21.67 1.22 -4.24
CA ARG A 70 21.89 2.43 -3.44
C ARG A 70 21.10 3.61 -3.99
N ALA A 71 21.14 3.82 -5.32
CA ALA A 71 20.35 4.88 -5.95
C ALA A 71 18.83 4.71 -5.71
N VAL A 72 18.34 3.48 -5.66
CA VAL A 72 16.96 3.18 -5.28
C VAL A 72 16.67 3.62 -3.84
N VAL A 73 17.54 3.22 -2.90
CA VAL A 73 17.40 3.58 -1.47
C VAL A 73 17.46 5.10 -1.30
N ASP A 74 18.38 5.77 -2.00
CA ASP A 74 18.50 7.23 -1.98
C ASP A 74 17.19 7.90 -2.46
N ARG A 75 16.56 7.41 -3.52
CA ARG A 75 15.27 7.93 -3.99
C ARG A 75 14.14 7.73 -2.99
N ILE A 76 14.11 6.58 -2.31
CA ILE A 76 13.14 6.33 -1.23
C ILE A 76 13.32 7.34 -0.10
N GLN A 77 14.57 7.55 0.34
CA GLN A 77 14.88 8.46 1.44
C GLN A 77 14.65 9.93 1.09
N GLN A 78 14.88 10.32 -0.17
CA GLN A 78 14.66 11.67 -0.65
C GLN A 78 13.19 12.00 -0.95
N GLY A 79 12.32 11.02 -1.01
CA GLY A 79 10.91 11.18 -1.32
C GLY A 79 10.25 12.26 -0.44
N GLN A 80 9.54 13.18 -1.08
CA GLN A 80 8.83 14.29 -0.42
C GLN A 80 7.35 14.28 -0.83
N PRO A 81 6.55 13.36 -0.30
CA PRO A 81 5.13 13.28 -0.58
C PRO A 81 4.33 14.34 0.17
N TYR A 82 3.44 15.01 -0.56
CA TYR A 82 2.49 16.01 -0.07
C TYR A 82 1.07 15.61 -0.45
N LEU A 83 0.14 15.64 0.49
CA LEU A 83 -1.28 15.51 0.19
C LEU A 83 -1.80 16.87 -0.29
N LEU A 84 -2.21 16.94 -1.55
CA LEU A 84 -2.64 18.17 -2.18
C LEU A 84 -4.16 18.37 -2.17
N ASP A 85 -4.91 17.28 -2.39
CA ASP A 85 -6.35 17.39 -2.63
C ASP A 85 -7.05 16.04 -2.39
N VAL A 86 -8.36 16.07 -2.39
CA VAL A 86 -9.26 14.92 -2.53
C VAL A 86 -10.16 15.18 -3.72
N VAL A 87 -10.13 14.32 -4.72
CA VAL A 87 -10.82 14.52 -5.98
C VAL A 87 -11.59 13.26 -6.40
N PRO A 88 -12.66 13.35 -7.21
CA PRO A 88 -13.26 12.16 -7.81
C PRO A 88 -12.25 11.45 -8.72
N ALA A 89 -12.22 10.12 -8.66
CA ALA A 89 -11.20 9.33 -9.36
C ALA A 89 -11.19 9.56 -10.89
N TYR A 90 -12.37 9.73 -11.51
CA TYR A 90 -12.46 9.99 -12.95
C TYR A 90 -11.77 11.29 -13.39
N THR A 91 -11.63 12.29 -12.50
CA THR A 91 -10.99 13.57 -12.85
C THR A 91 -9.49 13.48 -13.03
N VAL A 92 -8.87 12.43 -12.51
CA VAL A 92 -7.42 12.16 -12.60
C VAL A 92 -7.11 10.87 -13.36
N CYS A 93 -8.14 10.11 -13.72
CA CYS A 93 -8.03 8.90 -14.51
C CYS A 93 -9.21 8.81 -15.50
N PRO A 94 -9.07 9.36 -16.73
CA PRO A 94 -10.15 9.41 -17.71
C PRO A 94 -10.76 8.06 -18.09
N VAL A 95 -10.01 6.98 -17.94
CA VAL A 95 -10.53 5.60 -18.16
C VAL A 95 -11.74 5.31 -17.27
N LEU A 96 -11.82 5.94 -16.10
CA LEU A 96 -12.90 5.79 -15.13
C LEU A 96 -14.18 6.59 -15.45
N GLU A 97 -14.21 7.35 -16.54
CA GLU A 97 -15.46 7.94 -17.06
C GLU A 97 -16.40 6.85 -17.63
N GLY A 98 -15.86 5.69 -18.00
CA GLY A 98 -16.62 4.53 -18.45
C GLY A 98 -16.93 3.54 -17.33
N LYS A 99 -17.58 2.44 -17.68
CA LYS A 99 -17.82 1.31 -16.75
C LYS A 99 -16.55 0.49 -16.56
N VAL A 100 -15.58 1.09 -15.85
CA VAL A 100 -14.29 0.48 -15.52
C VAL A 100 -14.10 0.47 -14.00
N LEU A 101 -13.60 -0.63 -13.48
CA LEU A 101 -13.20 -0.78 -12.08
C LEU A 101 -11.69 -1.01 -12.01
N LEU A 102 -11.00 -0.19 -11.21
CA LEU A 102 -9.61 -0.47 -10.87
C LEU A 102 -9.56 -1.44 -9.69
N HIS A 103 -8.59 -2.33 -9.70
CA HIS A 103 -8.39 -3.30 -8.63
C HIS A 103 -6.92 -3.40 -8.21
N ALA A 104 -6.68 -3.80 -6.98
CA ALA A 104 -5.35 -4.17 -6.52
C ALA A 104 -4.95 -5.52 -7.14
N GLY A 105 -3.66 -5.69 -7.38
CA GLY A 105 -3.10 -6.95 -7.89
C GLY A 105 -2.84 -6.98 -9.39
N PRO A 106 -2.47 -8.16 -9.91
CA PRO A 106 -2.20 -8.36 -11.32
C PRO A 106 -3.49 -8.28 -12.17
N PRO A 107 -3.38 -8.13 -13.49
CA PRO A 107 -4.53 -8.22 -14.38
C PRO A 107 -5.30 -9.53 -14.15
N MET A 108 -6.60 -9.43 -13.93
CA MET A 108 -7.48 -10.59 -13.71
C MET A 108 -8.90 -10.31 -14.17
N LYS A 109 -9.63 -11.38 -14.46
CA LYS A 109 -11.05 -11.33 -14.81
C LYS A 109 -11.91 -11.53 -13.57
N TYR A 110 -13.17 -11.12 -13.62
CA TYR A 110 -14.09 -11.20 -12.49
C TYR A 110 -14.16 -12.58 -11.83
N PHE A 111 -14.24 -13.65 -12.62
CA PHE A 111 -14.35 -15.02 -12.12
C PHE A 111 -13.03 -15.59 -11.53
N GLU A 112 -11.90 -14.91 -11.78
CA GLU A 112 -10.59 -15.25 -11.18
C GLU A 112 -10.39 -14.58 -9.81
N MET A 113 -11.26 -13.61 -9.47
CA MET A 113 -11.20 -12.86 -8.22
C MET A 113 -11.68 -13.70 -7.04
N THR A 114 -11.11 -13.43 -5.87
CA THR A 114 -11.60 -14.00 -4.60
C THR A 114 -13.02 -13.50 -4.28
N SER A 115 -13.78 -14.26 -3.49
CA SER A 115 -15.14 -13.88 -3.10
C SER A 115 -15.25 -12.48 -2.48
N PRO A 116 -14.34 -12.05 -1.57
CA PRO A 116 -14.36 -10.67 -1.07
C PRO A 116 -14.17 -9.63 -2.18
N MET A 117 -13.31 -9.90 -3.15
CA MET A 117 -13.07 -8.98 -4.25
C MET A 117 -14.25 -8.91 -5.21
N GLN A 118 -14.91 -10.05 -5.47
CA GLN A 118 -16.15 -10.09 -6.24
C GLN A 118 -17.26 -9.27 -5.56
N GLY A 119 -17.41 -9.42 -4.24
CA GLY A 119 -18.33 -8.61 -3.45
C GLY A 119 -18.00 -7.11 -3.51
N SER A 120 -16.70 -6.76 -3.49
CA SER A 120 -16.25 -5.37 -3.69
C SER A 120 -16.67 -4.81 -5.04
N CYS A 121 -16.58 -5.61 -6.12
CA CYS A 121 -17.03 -5.21 -7.44
C CYS A 121 -18.54 -4.98 -7.47
N ILE A 122 -19.35 -5.87 -6.86
CA ILE A 122 -20.80 -5.69 -6.73
C ILE A 122 -21.11 -4.37 -6.03
N GLY A 123 -20.46 -4.11 -4.89
CA GLY A 123 -20.63 -2.87 -4.15
C GLY A 123 -20.25 -1.62 -4.94
N ALA A 124 -19.18 -1.67 -5.73
CA ALA A 124 -18.80 -0.55 -6.60
C ALA A 124 -19.84 -0.29 -7.70
N VAL A 125 -20.39 -1.34 -8.30
CA VAL A 125 -21.47 -1.24 -9.34
C VAL A 125 -22.73 -0.62 -8.76
N LEU A 126 -23.12 -1.03 -7.53
CA LEU A 126 -24.27 -0.45 -6.83
C LEU A 126 -24.02 1.00 -6.40
N PHE A 127 -22.81 1.33 -5.98
CA PHE A 127 -22.42 2.69 -5.64
C PHE A 127 -22.45 3.64 -6.84
N GLU A 128 -21.98 3.17 -8.00
CA GLU A 128 -22.00 3.91 -9.27
C GLU A 128 -23.41 3.98 -9.90
N GLU A 129 -24.38 3.30 -9.30
CA GLU A 129 -25.77 3.22 -9.80
C GLU A 129 -25.88 2.62 -11.20
N TRP A 130 -24.87 1.82 -11.63
CA TRP A 130 -24.91 1.09 -12.90
C TRP A 130 -25.92 -0.07 -12.85
N ALA A 131 -26.22 -0.58 -11.67
CA ALA A 131 -27.26 -1.55 -11.37
C ALA A 131 -28.05 -1.14 -10.12
N LYS A 132 -29.30 -1.59 -10.05
CA LYS A 132 -30.20 -1.33 -8.91
C LYS A 132 -30.21 -2.47 -7.90
N THR A 133 -29.90 -3.69 -8.34
CA THR A 133 -29.91 -4.89 -7.51
C THR A 133 -28.58 -5.64 -7.62
N GLU A 134 -28.33 -6.50 -6.64
CA GLU A 134 -27.17 -7.38 -6.64
C GLU A 134 -27.15 -8.29 -7.88
N GLU A 135 -28.30 -8.83 -8.26
CA GLU A 135 -28.44 -9.73 -9.40
C GLU A 135 -28.11 -9.03 -10.73
N GLU A 136 -28.53 -7.77 -10.86
CA GLU A 136 -28.16 -6.95 -12.02
C GLU A 136 -26.67 -6.67 -12.05
N ALA A 137 -26.09 -6.26 -10.91
CA ALA A 137 -24.66 -5.99 -10.77
C ALA A 137 -23.83 -7.22 -11.13
N ARG A 138 -24.22 -8.39 -10.61
CA ARG A 138 -23.54 -9.67 -10.89
C ARG A 138 -23.60 -10.02 -12.38
N ARG A 139 -24.76 -9.89 -13.02
CA ARG A 139 -24.89 -10.11 -14.47
C ARG A 139 -24.00 -9.20 -15.30
N MET A 140 -23.91 -7.91 -14.95
CA MET A 140 -23.03 -6.96 -15.65
C MET A 140 -21.54 -7.31 -15.49
N LEU A 141 -21.14 -7.77 -14.30
CA LEU A 141 -19.78 -8.20 -14.02
C LEU A 141 -19.40 -9.49 -14.78
N GLU A 142 -20.33 -10.46 -14.83
CA GLU A 142 -20.14 -11.75 -15.50
C GLU A 142 -20.20 -11.65 -17.02
N SER A 143 -21.01 -10.73 -17.56
CA SER A 143 -21.13 -10.52 -19.01
C SER A 143 -19.92 -9.82 -19.64
N GLY A 144 -19.04 -9.20 -18.83
CA GLY A 144 -17.91 -8.41 -19.32
C GLY A 144 -18.28 -6.99 -19.76
N GLU A 145 -19.50 -6.53 -19.46
CA GLU A 145 -19.91 -5.13 -19.65
C GLU A 145 -19.03 -4.18 -18.82
N ILE A 146 -18.60 -4.63 -17.64
CA ILE A 146 -17.68 -3.92 -16.78
C ILE A 146 -16.26 -4.37 -17.04
N LYS A 147 -15.38 -3.43 -17.33
CA LYS A 147 -13.96 -3.70 -17.57
C LYS A 147 -13.14 -3.56 -16.29
N PHE A 148 -12.04 -4.28 -16.21
CA PHE A 148 -11.13 -4.25 -15.08
C PHE A 148 -9.76 -3.79 -15.51
N MET A 149 -9.08 -3.04 -14.60
CA MET A 149 -7.71 -2.59 -14.79
C MET A 149 -6.97 -2.58 -13.46
N PRO A 150 -5.71 -3.05 -13.41
CA PRO A 150 -4.90 -2.90 -12.21
C PRO A 150 -4.67 -1.45 -11.83
N CYS A 151 -4.81 -1.12 -10.55
CA CYS A 151 -4.57 0.21 -9.99
C CYS A 151 -3.20 0.78 -10.40
N HIS A 152 -2.15 -0.05 -10.37
CA HIS A 152 -0.78 0.39 -10.66
C HIS A 152 -0.53 0.76 -12.13
N HIS A 153 -1.44 0.44 -13.05
CA HIS A 153 -1.35 0.89 -14.44
C HIS A 153 -1.64 2.38 -14.62
N VAL A 154 -2.29 3.00 -13.65
CA VAL A 154 -2.77 4.40 -13.72
C VAL A 154 -2.43 5.19 -12.46
N ASP A 155 -1.33 4.85 -11.81
CA ASP A 155 -0.78 5.53 -10.61
C ASP A 155 -1.68 5.47 -9.36
N PHE A 156 -2.62 4.53 -9.35
CA PHE A 156 -3.47 4.24 -8.19
C PHE A 156 -2.89 3.12 -7.34
N VAL A 157 -3.28 3.11 -6.10
CA VAL A 157 -3.05 2.02 -5.14
C VAL A 157 -4.34 1.76 -4.38
N GLY A 158 -4.55 0.51 -4.04
CA GLY A 158 -5.65 0.08 -3.18
C GLY A 158 -5.20 -1.05 -2.26
N PRO A 159 -5.92 -1.28 -1.17
CA PRO A 159 -5.69 -2.44 -0.33
C PRO A 159 -6.00 -3.71 -1.09
N MET A 160 -5.50 -4.83 -0.60
CA MET A 160 -5.84 -6.16 -1.10
C MET A 160 -7.37 -6.36 -1.08
N GLY A 161 -7.95 -6.72 -2.22
CA GLY A 161 -9.42 -6.79 -2.39
C GLY A 161 -10.11 -5.43 -2.60
N GLY A 162 -9.36 -4.33 -2.58
CA GLY A 162 -9.91 -2.99 -2.83
C GLY A 162 -10.24 -2.74 -4.29
N ILE A 163 -11.34 -2.02 -4.49
CA ILE A 163 -11.84 -1.60 -5.81
C ILE A 163 -11.97 -0.08 -5.82
N THR A 164 -11.62 0.54 -6.92
CA THR A 164 -11.85 1.97 -7.19
C THR A 164 -12.74 2.13 -8.42
N SER A 165 -13.77 2.93 -8.30
CA SER A 165 -14.66 3.34 -9.39
C SER A 165 -14.61 4.86 -9.61
N GLY A 166 -15.21 5.34 -10.68
CA GLY A 166 -15.05 6.72 -11.15
C GLY A 166 -15.43 7.80 -10.15
N HIS A 167 -16.57 7.67 -9.48
CA HIS A 167 -17.07 8.68 -8.56
C HIS A 167 -16.55 8.53 -7.11
N MET A 168 -15.74 7.51 -6.82
CA MET A 168 -15.09 7.40 -5.53
C MET A 168 -14.10 8.56 -5.33
N PRO A 169 -14.14 9.26 -4.20
CA PRO A 169 -13.13 10.26 -3.89
C PRO A 169 -11.78 9.60 -3.60
N VAL A 170 -10.73 10.16 -4.15
CA VAL A 170 -9.35 9.68 -3.97
C VAL A 170 -8.45 10.80 -3.44
N LEU A 171 -7.57 10.41 -2.55
CA LEU A 171 -6.49 11.24 -2.05
C LEU A 171 -5.48 11.47 -3.18
N LYS A 172 -5.12 12.72 -3.44
CA LYS A 172 -4.14 13.12 -4.45
C LYS A 172 -2.82 13.48 -3.77
N VAL A 173 -1.86 12.58 -3.84
CA VAL A 173 -0.52 12.78 -3.27
C VAL A 173 0.46 13.11 -4.40
N PHE A 174 1.31 14.09 -4.17
CA PHE A 174 2.38 14.51 -5.08
C PHE A 174 3.74 14.35 -4.41
N ASN A 175 4.63 13.60 -5.03
CA ASN A 175 6.02 13.53 -4.60
C ASN A 175 6.82 14.62 -5.30
N ARG A 176 7.23 15.65 -4.56
CA ARG A 176 7.92 16.83 -5.11
C ARG A 176 9.26 16.49 -5.75
N VAL A 177 9.99 15.55 -5.18
CA VAL A 177 11.31 15.15 -5.70
C VAL A 177 11.15 14.29 -6.94
N GLY A 178 10.21 13.35 -6.93
CA GLY A 178 9.92 12.47 -8.06
C GLY A 178 9.14 13.15 -9.20
N GLY A 179 8.43 14.24 -8.91
CA GLY A 179 7.56 14.93 -9.87
C GLY A 179 6.33 14.11 -10.27
N ASN A 180 5.96 13.09 -9.49
CA ASN A 180 4.91 12.13 -9.80
C ASN A 180 3.76 12.17 -8.79
N TYR A 181 2.59 11.74 -9.24
CA TYR A 181 1.38 11.63 -8.43
C TYR A 181 1.10 10.16 -8.06
N ALA A 182 0.36 9.99 -6.97
CA ALA A 182 -0.27 8.73 -6.62
C ALA A 182 -1.64 8.97 -5.99
N TYR A 183 -2.54 8.00 -6.16
CA TYR A 183 -3.94 8.12 -5.78
C TYR A 183 -4.39 6.89 -4.98
N CYS A 184 -5.20 7.12 -3.94
CA CYS A 184 -5.82 6.06 -3.14
C CYS A 184 -7.22 6.47 -2.71
N THR A 185 -8.16 5.53 -2.72
CA THR A 185 -9.49 5.76 -2.13
C THR A 185 -9.40 5.92 -0.61
N MET A 186 -10.49 6.40 0.02
CA MET A 186 -10.59 6.55 1.48
C MET A 186 -11.35 5.39 2.15
N ASN A 187 -11.30 4.20 1.58
CA ASN A 187 -12.17 3.08 1.92
C ASN A 187 -11.61 2.15 3.02
N GLU A 188 -10.42 2.44 3.56
CA GLU A 188 -9.78 1.62 4.58
C GLU A 188 -10.01 2.15 5.99
N GLY A 189 -9.90 1.23 6.98
CA GLY A 189 -9.84 1.58 8.39
C GLY A 189 -11.16 2.03 9.02
N ILE A 190 -12.31 1.73 8.41
CA ILE A 190 -13.63 2.24 8.79
C ILE A 190 -14.68 1.16 9.09
N GLY A 191 -14.26 -0.02 9.50
CA GLY A 191 -15.14 -1.16 9.80
C GLY A 191 -15.50 -1.98 8.57
N ALA A 192 -16.79 -2.33 8.37
CA ALA A 192 -17.24 -3.04 7.17
C ALA A 192 -17.02 -2.18 5.93
N VAL A 193 -16.20 -2.66 5.00
CA VAL A 193 -15.77 -1.94 3.79
C VAL A 193 -15.76 -2.85 2.58
N LEU A 194 -15.70 -2.26 1.39
CA LEU A 194 -15.72 -3.03 0.12
C LEU A 194 -14.66 -4.12 0.08
N ARG A 195 -13.43 -3.86 0.50
CA ARG A 195 -12.34 -4.85 0.40
C ARG A 195 -12.60 -6.18 1.09
N PHE A 196 -13.51 -6.20 2.04
CA PHE A 196 -13.98 -7.44 2.70
C PHE A 196 -15.19 -8.07 2.01
N GLY A 197 -15.58 -7.53 0.86
CA GLY A 197 -16.76 -7.98 0.11
C GLY A 197 -18.07 -7.47 0.70
N ALA A 198 -18.04 -6.46 1.55
CA ALA A 198 -19.22 -5.89 2.17
C ALA A 198 -19.85 -4.82 1.25
N TYR A 199 -21.11 -5.01 0.88
CA TYR A 199 -21.89 -4.09 0.04
C TYR A 199 -23.31 -3.86 0.56
N SER A 200 -23.49 -3.95 1.88
CA SER A 200 -24.77 -3.61 2.51
C SER A 200 -25.18 -2.16 2.23
N ALA A 201 -26.45 -1.86 2.42
CA ALA A 201 -26.95 -0.50 2.27
C ALA A 201 -26.14 0.52 3.11
N GLU A 202 -25.72 0.15 4.31
CA GLU A 202 -24.86 0.99 5.17
C GLU A 202 -23.50 1.28 4.53
N VAL A 203 -22.88 0.29 3.89
CA VAL A 203 -21.60 0.48 3.18
C VAL A 203 -21.78 1.41 1.99
N ILE A 204 -22.82 1.23 1.21
CA ILE A 204 -23.12 2.10 0.06
C ILE A 204 -23.43 3.53 0.49
N GLU A 205 -24.23 3.73 1.55
CA GLU A 205 -24.50 5.05 2.11
C GLU A 205 -23.22 5.74 2.62
N ARG A 206 -22.30 5.00 3.23
CA ARG A 206 -21.00 5.52 3.64
C ARG A 206 -20.14 5.95 2.44
N LEU A 207 -20.14 5.19 1.35
CA LEU A 207 -19.46 5.59 0.12
C LEU A 207 -20.08 6.85 -0.48
N ARG A 208 -21.39 6.98 -0.45
CA ARG A 208 -22.11 8.20 -0.85
C ARG A 208 -21.74 9.39 0.05
N PHE A 209 -21.70 9.18 1.37
CA PHE A 209 -21.22 10.21 2.29
C PHE A 209 -19.79 10.66 1.98
N MET A 210 -18.90 9.73 1.65
CA MET A 210 -17.53 10.06 1.24
C MET A 210 -17.51 10.87 -0.06
N ARG A 211 -18.34 10.52 -1.04
CA ARG A 211 -18.46 11.23 -2.31
C ARG A 211 -19.04 12.64 -2.14
N ASP A 212 -20.13 12.76 -1.38
CA ASP A 212 -20.97 13.96 -1.38
C ASP A 212 -20.62 14.94 -0.25
N THR A 213 -19.88 14.48 0.75
CA THR A 213 -19.56 15.29 1.94
C THR A 213 -18.08 15.23 2.30
N LEU A 214 -17.55 14.07 2.68
CA LEU A 214 -16.18 13.94 3.20
C LEU A 214 -15.13 14.42 2.19
N GLY A 215 -15.18 13.91 0.97
CA GLY A 215 -14.23 14.28 -0.10
C GLY A 215 -14.26 15.78 -0.44
N PRO A 216 -15.42 16.36 -0.76
CA PRO A 216 -15.53 17.79 -1.02
C PRO A 216 -15.07 18.68 0.13
N VAL A 217 -15.40 18.34 1.38
CA VAL A 217 -15.00 19.14 2.55
C VAL A 217 -13.49 19.05 2.77
N LEU A 218 -12.90 17.84 2.66
CA LEU A 218 -11.45 17.68 2.73
C LEU A 218 -10.73 18.41 1.60
N SER A 219 -11.27 18.36 0.37
CA SER A 219 -10.72 19.10 -0.76
C SER A 219 -10.66 20.62 -0.48
N MET A 220 -11.76 21.18 0.02
CA MET A 220 -11.78 22.60 0.39
C MET A 220 -10.78 22.94 1.50
N ALA A 221 -10.68 22.11 2.52
CA ALA A 221 -9.74 22.31 3.62
C ALA A 221 -8.27 22.23 3.16
N LEU A 222 -7.93 21.23 2.34
CA LEU A 222 -6.57 21.04 1.84
C LEU A 222 -6.14 22.19 0.92
N LYS A 223 -7.04 22.76 0.14
CA LYS A 223 -6.77 23.95 -0.69
C LYS A 223 -6.43 25.20 0.14
N CYS A 224 -6.72 25.22 1.43
CA CYS A 224 -6.26 26.28 2.34
C CYS A 224 -4.77 26.11 2.74
N ILE A 225 -4.11 25.03 2.34
CA ILE A 225 -2.68 24.79 2.55
C ILE A 225 -1.95 25.01 1.22
N PRO A 226 -1.30 26.17 1.00
CA PRO A 226 -0.80 26.56 -0.34
C PRO A 226 0.13 25.52 -0.98
N ASP A 227 0.93 24.88 -0.15
CA ASP A 227 1.93 23.88 -0.57
C ASP A 227 1.49 22.43 -0.41
N GLY A 228 0.27 22.20 0.05
CA GLY A 228 -0.19 20.87 0.44
C GLY A 228 0.35 20.42 1.80
N LEU A 229 -0.20 19.36 2.33
CA LEU A 229 0.14 18.80 3.64
C LEU A 229 1.37 17.89 3.55
N ALA A 230 2.48 18.27 4.21
CA ALA A 230 3.73 17.52 4.21
C ALA A 230 3.60 16.19 4.98
N LEU A 231 3.57 15.07 4.28
CA LEU A 231 3.28 13.77 4.89
C LEU A 231 4.43 13.21 5.71
N ASN A 232 5.69 13.43 5.30
CA ASN A 232 6.86 12.99 6.08
C ASN A 232 6.85 13.55 7.51
N THR A 233 6.40 14.78 7.69
CA THR A 233 6.29 15.41 9.01
C THR A 233 5.27 14.73 9.89
N LEU A 234 4.10 14.37 9.34
CA LEU A 234 3.06 13.64 10.08
C LEU A 234 3.52 12.24 10.44
N VAL A 235 4.11 11.52 9.49
CA VAL A 235 4.65 10.17 9.70
C VAL A 235 5.73 10.16 10.76
N SER A 236 6.69 11.08 10.72
CA SER A 236 7.74 11.16 11.72
C SER A 236 7.21 11.39 13.14
N LYS A 237 6.21 12.28 13.28
CA LYS A 237 5.52 12.49 14.57
C LYS A 237 4.81 11.24 15.05
N ALA A 238 4.09 10.55 14.16
CA ALA A 238 3.31 9.37 14.50
C ALA A 238 4.20 8.17 14.89
N ILE A 239 5.33 7.97 14.20
CA ILE A 239 6.34 6.96 14.58
C ILE A 239 6.86 7.24 16.00
N ALA A 240 7.19 8.50 16.32
CA ALA A 240 7.63 8.88 17.66
C ALA A 240 6.55 8.65 18.73
N MET A 241 5.28 8.58 18.35
CA MET A 241 4.13 8.28 19.22
C MET A 241 3.77 6.79 19.25
N GLY A 242 4.46 5.92 18.50
CA GLY A 242 4.33 4.47 18.53
C GLY A 242 3.52 3.85 17.40
N ASP A 243 3.18 4.60 16.35
CA ASP A 243 2.61 4.02 15.13
C ASP A 243 3.68 3.26 14.33
N GLU A 244 3.27 2.17 13.67
CA GLU A 244 4.13 1.34 12.80
C GLU A 244 3.60 1.22 11.36
N PHE A 245 2.45 1.86 11.10
CA PHE A 245 1.80 2.02 9.79
C PHE A 245 1.32 0.74 9.08
N HIS A 246 1.40 -0.41 9.72
CA HIS A 246 0.77 -1.63 9.23
C HIS A 246 -0.60 -1.87 9.90
N GLN A 247 -0.62 -1.90 11.24
CA GLN A 247 -1.84 -2.08 12.03
C GLN A 247 -2.13 -0.90 12.95
N ARG A 248 -1.15 -0.06 13.26
CA ARG A 248 -1.30 1.14 14.08
C ARG A 248 -1.07 2.39 13.24
N ASN A 249 -2.14 3.15 13.08
CA ASN A 249 -2.17 4.44 12.39
C ASN A 249 -2.93 5.48 13.21
N ILE A 250 -3.14 5.23 14.49
CA ILE A 250 -3.98 6.08 15.37
C ILE A 250 -3.34 7.44 15.57
N ALA A 251 -2.04 7.48 15.89
CA ALA A 251 -1.34 8.74 16.11
C ALA A 251 -1.28 9.57 14.83
N ALA A 252 -1.08 8.94 13.67
CA ALA A 252 -1.09 9.61 12.37
C ALA A 252 -2.50 10.13 12.02
N SER A 253 -3.55 9.35 12.28
CA SER A 253 -4.94 9.78 12.05
C SER A 253 -5.31 10.97 12.93
N MET A 254 -4.90 10.95 14.22
CA MET A 254 -5.09 12.09 15.12
C MET A 254 -4.29 13.32 14.70
N ALA A 255 -3.02 13.14 14.27
CA ALA A 255 -2.19 14.22 13.77
C ALA A 255 -2.79 14.83 12.48
N PHE A 256 -3.29 14.01 11.58
CA PHE A 256 -4.00 14.46 10.38
C PHE A 256 -5.25 15.27 10.76
N LEU A 257 -6.09 14.74 11.65
CA LEU A 257 -7.29 15.44 12.14
C LEU A 257 -6.91 16.80 12.75
N LYS A 258 -5.83 16.87 13.54
CA LYS A 258 -5.36 18.11 14.15
C LYS A 258 -4.99 19.18 13.11
N GLU A 259 -4.42 18.78 11.97
CA GLU A 259 -4.08 19.69 10.88
C GLU A 259 -5.33 20.16 10.12
N VAL A 260 -6.29 19.26 9.83
CA VAL A 260 -7.42 19.61 8.95
C VAL A 260 -8.64 20.15 9.70
N ALA A 261 -8.86 19.80 10.97
CA ALA A 261 -10.08 20.24 11.68
C ALA A 261 -10.21 21.76 11.86
N PRO A 262 -9.14 22.54 12.17
CA PRO A 262 -9.22 23.99 12.20
C PRO A 262 -9.60 24.56 10.82
N LEU A 263 -9.04 24.01 9.75
CA LEU A 263 -9.33 24.42 8.38
C LEU A 263 -10.80 24.16 8.03
N ILE A 264 -11.29 22.93 8.31
CA ILE A 264 -12.69 22.55 8.10
C ILE A 264 -13.62 23.48 8.89
N SER A 265 -13.28 23.81 10.13
CA SER A 265 -14.08 24.69 10.98
C SER A 265 -14.20 26.10 10.42
N ALA A 266 -13.16 26.58 9.74
CA ALA A 266 -13.09 27.93 9.14
C ALA A 266 -13.80 28.02 7.77
N LEU A 267 -14.15 26.90 7.11
CA LEU A 267 -14.82 26.92 5.81
C LEU A 267 -16.20 27.62 5.91
N ASP A 268 -16.59 28.29 4.86
CA ASP A 268 -17.95 28.84 4.72
C ASP A 268 -18.88 27.82 4.05
N ILE A 269 -19.28 26.82 4.81
CA ILE A 269 -20.19 25.74 4.40
C ILE A 269 -21.15 25.39 5.54
N ALA A 270 -22.19 24.61 5.22
CA ALA A 270 -23.17 24.15 6.20
C ALA A 270 -22.52 23.49 7.43
N PRO A 271 -22.90 23.91 8.66
CA PRO A 271 -22.31 23.41 9.90
C PRO A 271 -22.41 21.88 10.06
N GLU A 272 -23.48 21.29 9.52
CA GLU A 272 -23.73 19.86 9.54
C GLU A 272 -22.64 19.09 8.78
N LYS A 273 -22.21 19.59 7.62
CA LYS A 273 -21.13 18.99 6.83
C LYS A 273 -19.79 19.08 7.54
N LYS A 274 -19.48 20.21 8.20
CA LYS A 274 -18.27 20.37 9.02
C LYS A 274 -18.26 19.33 10.14
N THR A 275 -19.35 19.30 10.91
CA THR A 275 -19.49 18.40 12.05
C THR A 275 -19.42 16.94 11.64
N ALA A 276 -20.11 16.55 10.56
CA ALA A 276 -20.11 15.18 10.06
C ALA A 276 -18.70 14.76 9.61
N THR A 277 -17.96 15.63 8.90
CA THR A 277 -16.60 15.37 8.46
C THR A 277 -15.63 15.21 9.62
N ILE A 278 -15.62 16.16 10.57
CA ILE A 278 -14.75 16.10 11.75
C ILE A 278 -15.06 14.86 12.59
N ARG A 279 -16.36 14.58 12.83
CA ARG A 279 -16.78 13.38 13.57
C ARG A 279 -16.33 12.10 12.88
N PHE A 280 -16.48 12.01 11.57
CA PHE A 280 -16.02 10.84 10.81
C PHE A 280 -14.53 10.59 11.00
N LEU A 281 -13.71 11.62 10.83
CA LEU A 281 -12.26 11.52 11.01
C LEU A 281 -11.87 11.18 12.46
N ALA A 282 -12.60 11.73 13.45
CA ALA A 282 -12.33 11.53 14.86
C ALA A 282 -12.64 10.09 15.35
N VAL A 283 -13.58 9.39 14.70
CA VAL A 283 -13.92 8.00 15.06
C VAL A 283 -13.25 6.96 14.17
N THR A 284 -12.50 7.41 13.17
CA THR A 284 -11.81 6.51 12.21
C THR A 284 -10.32 6.44 12.54
N ASP A 285 -9.99 5.63 13.54
CA ASP A 285 -8.62 5.49 14.06
C ASP A 285 -7.57 5.12 12.99
N GLN A 286 -8.00 4.46 11.92
CA GLN A 286 -7.12 3.97 10.86
C GLN A 286 -7.23 4.82 9.55
N PHE A 287 -7.81 6.01 9.61
CA PHE A 287 -8.00 6.83 8.40
C PHE A 287 -6.70 7.10 7.65
N PHE A 288 -5.61 7.37 8.39
CA PHE A 288 -4.33 7.70 7.78
C PHE A 288 -3.72 6.55 6.95
N LEU A 289 -4.18 5.31 7.14
CA LEU A 289 -3.75 4.19 6.28
C LEU A 289 -3.98 4.47 4.80
N ASN A 290 -5.10 5.12 4.44
CA ASN A 290 -5.38 5.51 3.06
C ASN A 290 -4.38 6.54 2.53
N VAL A 291 -4.03 7.53 3.36
CA VAL A 291 -3.03 8.56 3.03
C VAL A 291 -1.65 7.92 2.86
N MET A 292 -1.28 7.02 3.78
CA MET A 292 -0.01 6.32 3.77
C MET A 292 0.15 5.44 2.52
N MET A 293 -0.90 4.77 2.07
CA MET A 293 -0.85 3.98 0.83
C MET A 293 -0.52 4.85 -0.39
N ALA A 294 -1.18 6.00 -0.55
CA ALA A 294 -0.87 6.92 -1.65
C ALA A 294 0.54 7.52 -1.50
N MET A 295 0.93 7.86 -0.27
CA MET A 295 2.29 8.33 0.04
C MET A 295 3.34 7.32 -0.37
N ALA A 296 3.22 6.08 0.10
CA ALA A 296 4.15 5.00 -0.22
C ALA A 296 4.21 4.73 -1.73
N LYS A 297 3.06 4.69 -2.40
CA LYS A 297 2.98 4.54 -3.86
C LYS A 297 3.78 5.60 -4.59
N SER A 298 3.63 6.89 -4.23
CA SER A 298 4.33 7.99 -4.89
C SER A 298 5.86 7.89 -4.73
N VAL A 299 6.33 7.46 -3.56
CA VAL A 299 7.76 7.26 -3.28
C VAL A 299 8.30 6.04 -4.01
N MET A 300 7.56 4.92 -3.99
CA MET A 300 7.98 3.68 -4.65
C MET A 300 7.98 3.78 -6.17
N ASP A 301 7.04 4.51 -6.77
CA ASP A 301 7.04 4.76 -8.22
C ASP A 301 8.24 5.61 -8.63
N TYR A 302 8.63 6.58 -7.82
CA TYR A 302 9.86 7.34 -8.05
C TYR A 302 11.11 6.44 -7.92
N ALA A 303 11.17 5.61 -6.89
CA ALA A 303 12.28 4.67 -6.73
C ALA A 303 12.35 3.67 -7.90
N ALA A 304 11.21 3.21 -8.41
CA ALA A 304 11.12 2.29 -9.54
C ALA A 304 11.59 2.88 -10.89
N THR A 305 11.90 4.17 -10.95
CA THR A 305 12.55 4.79 -12.13
C THR A 305 14.04 4.47 -12.23
N VAL A 306 14.66 3.85 -11.23
CA VAL A 306 15.99 3.24 -11.35
C VAL A 306 15.84 1.90 -12.07
N THR A 307 16.18 1.87 -13.37
CA THR A 307 15.93 0.72 -14.24
C THR A 307 16.78 -0.51 -13.91
N ASP A 308 17.99 -0.28 -13.40
CA ASP A 308 18.96 -1.34 -13.09
C ASP A 308 18.88 -1.82 -11.63
N GLY A 309 17.94 -1.26 -10.86
CA GLY A 309 17.71 -1.66 -9.47
C GLY A 309 16.92 -2.97 -9.37
N THR A 310 17.15 -3.71 -8.29
CA THR A 310 16.51 -5.00 -8.03
C THR A 310 15.26 -4.88 -7.15
N ILE A 311 14.54 -3.78 -7.21
CA ILE A 311 13.28 -3.66 -6.46
C ILE A 311 12.22 -4.56 -7.10
N VAL A 312 11.76 -5.51 -6.32
CA VAL A 312 10.54 -6.25 -6.58
C VAL A 312 9.40 -5.54 -5.88
N THR A 313 8.54 -4.94 -6.65
CA THR A 313 7.53 -4.07 -6.06
C THR A 313 6.29 -4.80 -5.70
N VAL A 314 5.92 -5.83 -5.63
CA VAL A 314 4.65 -6.38 -5.11
C VAL A 314 4.40 -7.80 -5.55
N MET A 315 4.25 -8.62 -4.58
CA MET A 315 3.50 -9.86 -4.73
C MET A 315 2.10 -9.65 -4.19
N THR A 316 1.08 -9.91 -4.99
CA THR A 316 -0.29 -9.90 -4.53
C THR A 316 -1.00 -11.16 -4.97
N ARG A 317 -1.84 -11.67 -4.09
CA ARG A 317 -2.64 -12.87 -4.31
C ARG A 317 -4.11 -12.52 -4.08
N ASN A 318 -4.70 -11.83 -5.06
CA ASN A 318 -6.09 -11.40 -5.01
C ASN A 318 -7.04 -12.25 -5.86
N GLY A 319 -6.57 -13.36 -6.34
CA GLY A 319 -7.32 -14.30 -7.18
C GLY A 319 -6.71 -15.69 -7.06
N VAL A 320 -6.78 -16.48 -8.12
CA VAL A 320 -6.23 -17.84 -8.18
C VAL A 320 -4.71 -17.82 -8.32
N ASP A 321 -4.16 -16.78 -8.92
CA ASP A 321 -2.74 -16.59 -9.14
C ASP A 321 -2.19 -15.38 -8.38
N PHE A 322 -0.87 -15.31 -8.31
CA PHE A 322 -0.16 -14.12 -7.83
C PHE A 322 0.68 -13.52 -8.97
N GLY A 323 0.89 -12.21 -8.90
CA GLY A 323 1.72 -11.50 -9.84
C GLY A 323 2.91 -10.84 -9.16
N VAL A 324 4.02 -10.77 -9.87
CA VAL A 324 5.24 -10.09 -9.47
C VAL A 324 5.55 -8.98 -10.48
N ARG A 325 5.78 -7.78 -9.98
CA ARG A 325 6.29 -6.66 -10.79
C ARG A 325 7.72 -6.35 -10.38
N ILE A 326 8.59 -6.26 -11.36
CA ILE A 326 10.01 -5.94 -11.17
C ILE A 326 10.26 -4.50 -11.60
N SER A 327 11.05 -3.77 -10.82
CA SER A 327 11.50 -2.43 -11.15
C SER A 327 12.23 -2.39 -12.48
N GLY A 328 12.09 -1.30 -13.23
CA GLY A 328 12.71 -1.13 -14.53
C GLY A 328 12.05 -1.87 -15.69
N MET A 329 11.16 -2.77 -15.43
CA MET A 329 10.31 -3.35 -16.45
C MET A 329 9.05 -2.50 -16.64
N GLU A 330 8.62 -2.31 -17.87
CA GLU A 330 7.32 -1.71 -18.16
C GLU A 330 6.25 -2.37 -17.26
N LYS A 331 5.12 -1.69 -17.05
CA LYS A 331 4.01 -2.14 -16.17
C LYS A 331 3.52 -3.56 -16.49
N GLN A 332 4.43 -4.51 -16.46
CA GLN A 332 4.22 -5.93 -16.75
C GLN A 332 4.15 -6.73 -15.44
N TRP A 333 3.34 -7.77 -15.49
CA TRP A 333 3.23 -8.73 -14.41
C TRP A 333 3.70 -10.10 -14.89
N PHE A 334 4.49 -10.76 -14.07
CA PHE A 334 4.79 -12.17 -14.22
C PHE A 334 3.82 -12.94 -13.33
N THR A 335 3.03 -13.81 -13.93
CA THR A 335 2.10 -14.70 -13.22
C THR A 335 2.67 -16.11 -13.21
N GLY A 336 2.62 -16.75 -12.04
CA GLY A 336 3.08 -18.12 -11.85
C GLY A 336 1.98 -19.07 -11.37
#